data_dedaeee3fa6969170465d4e1160e7bab
#
_entry.id   dedaeee3fa6969170465d4e1160e7bab
#
_cell.length_a   1.000
_cell.length_b   1.000
_cell.length_c   1.000
_cell.angle_alpha   90.00
_cell.angle_beta   90.00
_cell.angle_gamma   90.00
#
_symmetry.space_group_name_H-M   'P 1'
#
loop_
_entity.id
_entity.type
_entity.pdbx_description
1 polymer ?
#
loop_
_entity_poly.entity_id
_entity_poly.type
_entity_poly.pdbx_seq_one_letter_code
_entity_poly.pdbx_strand_id
1 'polypeptide(L)'
;SRNGIVGIDRCMVNDPRADEIIVGIRELMRSFKIRPWDPGTDRGFIKHVLVRIGRNTGEILVTIVGGTSMFPKKRDFVTALVKRFPAIKTVTFSVNRSPDFLTLGDHAEVLFGEGYIIDEICRKKFRISPQSFYQVNPVQAEKLYNFAINAAKLTKNDTLLDAYSGTGTIGIIASDRVKAVQGIEYNSAAVRDAVQNCKLNGITRNAAFNRGDAGEYLRERAKKGVRFDAVIMDPARAGADKQFLRALSVIRPERIVYISCNPVTLARDLRTCLLYTSPSPRD
;
A
#
# COMPACT_ATOMS: atom_id res chain seq x y z
N SER A 1 16.31 -30.45 -4.26
CA SER A 1 14.92 -30.12 -3.95
C SER A 1 14.47 -29.00 -4.88
N ARG A 2 13.60 -29.35 -5.73
CA ARG A 2 13.13 -28.44 -6.77
C ARG A 2 11.85 -27.80 -6.26
N ASN A 3 11.82 -26.48 -6.19
CA ASN A 3 10.63 -25.69 -5.85
C ASN A 3 9.59 -25.84 -6.96
N GLY A 4 8.91 -26.99 -6.99
CA GLY A 4 7.81 -27.21 -7.91
C GLY A 4 6.61 -26.37 -7.48
N ILE A 5 6.06 -25.59 -8.40
CA ILE A 5 4.81 -24.86 -8.16
C ILE A 5 3.67 -25.86 -8.26
N VAL A 6 2.90 -26.03 -7.19
CA VAL A 6 1.70 -26.85 -7.16
C VAL A 6 0.53 -26.03 -7.71
N GLY A 7 -0.16 -26.57 -8.72
CA GLY A 7 -1.37 -25.94 -9.25
C GLY A 7 -2.52 -26.10 -8.27
N ILE A 8 -3.07 -24.99 -7.80
CA ILE A 8 -4.28 -24.95 -6.96
C ILE A 8 -5.37 -24.17 -7.69
N ASP A 9 -6.63 -24.53 -7.45
CA ASP A 9 -7.79 -23.88 -8.02
C ASP A 9 -8.55 -23.02 -7.00
N ARG A 10 -8.30 -23.26 -5.71
CA ARG A 10 -8.89 -22.51 -4.59
C ARG A 10 -7.86 -22.30 -3.49
N CYS A 11 -7.88 -21.11 -2.90
CA CYS A 11 -7.09 -20.76 -1.72
C CYS A 11 -8.03 -20.27 -0.61
N MET A 12 -7.90 -20.84 0.60
CA MET A 12 -8.79 -20.52 1.73
C MET A 12 -8.65 -19.09 2.23
N VAL A 13 -7.54 -18.42 1.92
CA VAL A 13 -7.27 -17.03 2.36
C VAL A 13 -7.56 -15.99 1.28
N ASN A 14 -7.82 -16.40 0.06
CA ASN A 14 -8.17 -15.51 -1.04
C ASN A 14 -9.68 -15.19 -1.04
N ASP A 15 -10.04 -14.07 -1.66
CA ASP A 15 -11.41 -13.86 -2.11
C ASP A 15 -11.73 -14.87 -3.23
N PRO A 16 -12.83 -15.63 -3.19
CA PRO A 16 -13.16 -16.62 -4.20
C PRO A 16 -13.17 -16.08 -5.64
N ARG A 17 -13.54 -14.81 -5.82
CA ARG A 17 -13.51 -14.15 -7.14
C ARG A 17 -12.09 -14.04 -7.71
N ALA A 18 -11.08 -13.87 -6.84
CA ALA A 18 -9.70 -13.87 -7.28
C ALA A 18 -9.27 -15.23 -7.81
N ASP A 19 -9.65 -16.30 -7.12
CA ASP A 19 -9.37 -17.67 -7.56
C ASP A 19 -10.03 -17.98 -8.91
N GLU A 20 -11.30 -17.62 -9.08
CA GLU A 20 -12.03 -17.78 -10.35
C GLU A 20 -11.35 -17.05 -11.51
N ILE A 21 -10.90 -15.81 -11.27
CA ILE A 21 -10.19 -15.01 -12.28
C ILE A 21 -8.84 -15.65 -12.63
N ILE A 22 -8.07 -16.11 -11.63
CA ILE A 22 -6.77 -16.76 -11.85
C ILE A 22 -6.94 -18.06 -12.66
N VAL A 23 -7.94 -18.89 -12.32
CA VAL A 23 -8.29 -20.09 -13.08
C VAL A 23 -8.68 -19.73 -14.51
N GLY A 24 -9.55 -18.72 -14.68
CA GLY A 24 -9.98 -18.25 -15.98
C GLY A 24 -8.83 -17.70 -16.84
N ILE A 25 -7.90 -16.97 -16.25
CA ILE A 25 -6.68 -16.50 -16.95
C ILE A 25 -5.84 -17.69 -17.40
N ARG A 26 -5.67 -18.72 -16.57
CA ARG A 26 -4.94 -19.96 -16.93
C ARG A 26 -5.59 -20.67 -18.12
N GLU A 27 -6.90 -20.71 -18.19
CA GLU A 27 -7.64 -21.30 -19.31
C GLU A 27 -7.52 -20.44 -20.59
N LEU A 28 -7.63 -19.12 -20.47
CA LEU A 28 -7.40 -18.19 -21.59
C LEU A 28 -5.97 -18.30 -22.12
N MET A 29 -4.97 -18.43 -21.24
CA MET A 29 -3.58 -18.66 -21.68
C MET A 29 -3.46 -19.88 -22.58
N ARG A 30 -4.14 -20.99 -22.24
CA ARG A 30 -4.17 -22.20 -23.08
C ARG A 30 -4.84 -21.94 -24.42
N SER A 31 -6.01 -21.29 -24.43
CA SER A 31 -6.77 -20.97 -25.65
C SER A 31 -5.99 -20.04 -26.59
N PHE A 32 -5.28 -19.08 -26.06
CA PHE A 32 -4.47 -18.11 -26.81
C PHE A 32 -3.04 -18.62 -27.12
N LYS A 33 -2.68 -19.82 -26.64
CA LYS A 33 -1.35 -20.44 -26.75
C LYS A 33 -0.26 -19.54 -26.11
N ILE A 34 -0.58 -18.86 -25.02
CA ILE A 34 0.37 -18.07 -24.24
C ILE A 34 1.00 -18.98 -23.20
N ARG A 35 2.32 -19.10 -23.23
CA ARG A 35 3.06 -19.94 -22.28
C ARG A 35 3.33 -19.18 -20.97
N PRO A 36 3.21 -19.84 -19.81
CA PRO A 36 3.72 -19.27 -18.56
C PRO A 36 5.24 -19.12 -18.66
N TRP A 37 5.75 -18.12 -17.94
CA TRP A 37 7.19 -17.90 -17.82
C TRP A 37 7.83 -19.07 -17.06
N ASP A 38 8.91 -19.59 -17.60
CA ASP A 38 9.73 -20.63 -16.98
C ASP A 38 11.09 -20.01 -16.56
N PRO A 39 11.32 -19.84 -15.23
CA PRO A 39 12.56 -19.23 -14.75
C PRO A 39 13.81 -20.08 -15.05
N GLY A 40 13.65 -21.40 -15.27
CA GLY A 40 14.78 -22.30 -15.59
C GLY A 40 15.30 -22.14 -17.02
N THR A 41 14.43 -21.75 -17.95
CA THR A 41 14.76 -21.57 -19.37
C THR A 41 14.68 -20.14 -19.85
N ASP A 42 14.23 -19.21 -19.00
CA ASP A 42 13.95 -17.80 -19.32
C ASP A 42 12.99 -17.63 -20.52
N ARG A 43 12.05 -18.59 -20.66
CA ARG A 43 11.09 -18.64 -21.77
C ARG A 43 9.66 -18.59 -21.27
N GLY A 44 8.75 -18.15 -22.15
CA GLY A 44 7.35 -17.94 -21.84
C GLY A 44 7.03 -16.45 -21.71
N PHE A 45 5.83 -16.12 -21.22
CA PHE A 45 5.40 -14.74 -21.20
C PHE A 45 4.87 -14.29 -19.83
N ILE A 46 3.79 -14.91 -19.30
CA ILE A 46 3.18 -14.46 -18.03
C ILE A 46 3.99 -15.01 -16.86
N LYS A 47 4.55 -14.09 -16.07
CA LYS A 47 5.27 -14.35 -14.82
C LYS A 47 4.32 -14.43 -13.64
N HIS A 48 3.49 -13.40 -13.50
CA HIS A 48 2.58 -13.25 -12.38
C HIS A 48 1.25 -12.65 -12.83
N VAL A 49 0.22 -12.87 -12.03
CA VAL A 49 -1.05 -12.19 -12.10
C VAL A 49 -1.37 -11.64 -10.72
N LEU A 50 -1.56 -10.33 -10.63
CA LEU A 50 -2.01 -9.67 -9.41
C LEU A 50 -3.49 -9.35 -9.57
N VAL A 51 -4.32 -9.84 -8.65
CA VAL A 51 -5.74 -9.50 -8.56
C VAL A 51 -5.97 -8.67 -7.30
N ARG A 52 -6.54 -7.50 -7.45
CA ARG A 52 -6.96 -6.64 -6.35
C ARG A 52 -8.47 -6.48 -6.39
N ILE A 53 -9.11 -6.62 -5.26
CA ILE A 53 -10.56 -6.55 -5.15
C ILE A 53 -10.90 -5.52 -4.09
N GLY A 54 -11.64 -4.49 -4.48
CA GLY A 54 -12.30 -3.58 -3.56
C GLY A 54 -13.39 -4.32 -2.81
N ARG A 55 -13.21 -4.51 -1.51
CA ARG A 55 -14.14 -5.33 -0.72
C ARG A 55 -15.52 -4.72 -0.65
N ASN A 56 -15.59 -3.41 -0.45
CA ASN A 56 -16.86 -2.71 -0.23
C ASN A 56 -17.51 -2.27 -1.56
N THR A 57 -16.70 -2.03 -2.60
CA THR A 57 -17.21 -1.64 -3.92
C THR A 57 -17.41 -2.83 -4.86
N GLY A 58 -16.70 -3.94 -4.64
CA GLY A 58 -16.70 -5.08 -5.55
C GLY A 58 -15.88 -4.87 -6.82
N GLU A 59 -15.26 -3.71 -7.03
CA GLU A 59 -14.42 -3.43 -8.19
C GLU A 59 -13.17 -4.29 -8.21
N ILE A 60 -12.78 -4.78 -9.39
CA ILE A 60 -11.64 -5.69 -9.55
C ILE A 60 -10.62 -5.09 -10.51
N LEU A 61 -9.36 -5.06 -10.06
CA LEU A 61 -8.20 -4.74 -10.87
C LEU A 61 -7.38 -6.02 -11.09
N VAL A 62 -7.04 -6.26 -12.35
CA VAL A 62 -6.16 -7.37 -12.75
C VAL A 62 -4.90 -6.77 -13.36
N THR A 63 -3.73 -7.11 -12.82
CA THR A 63 -2.44 -6.78 -13.42
C THR A 63 -1.79 -8.04 -13.95
N ILE A 64 -1.55 -8.09 -15.24
CA ILE A 64 -0.79 -9.16 -15.89
C ILE A 64 0.67 -8.74 -15.92
N VAL A 65 1.55 -9.61 -15.45
CA VAL A 65 2.99 -9.35 -15.41
C VAL A 65 3.69 -10.26 -16.40
N GLY A 66 4.33 -9.65 -17.40
CA GLY A 66 5.10 -10.36 -18.41
C GLY A 66 6.61 -10.25 -18.19
N GLY A 67 7.35 -11.24 -18.69
CA GLY A 67 8.82 -11.19 -18.75
C GLY A 67 9.34 -10.25 -19.84
N THR A 68 8.52 -9.96 -20.85
CA THR A 68 8.84 -9.08 -21.97
C THR A 68 7.73 -8.09 -22.22
N SER A 69 8.00 -7.01 -22.96
CA SER A 69 7.00 -5.99 -23.34
C SER A 69 6.03 -6.47 -24.44
N MET A 70 6.36 -7.52 -25.15
CA MET A 70 5.55 -8.02 -26.27
C MET A 70 4.49 -9.00 -25.77
N PHE A 71 3.32 -8.48 -25.42
CA PHE A 71 2.18 -9.30 -25.01
C PHE A 71 1.50 -9.93 -26.24
N PRO A 72 1.58 -11.27 -26.42
CA PRO A 72 0.96 -11.93 -27.57
C PRO A 72 -0.56 -11.81 -27.53
N LYS A 73 -1.16 -11.40 -28.68
CA LYS A 73 -2.62 -11.27 -28.82
C LYS A 73 -3.28 -10.41 -27.73
N LYS A 74 -2.56 -9.39 -27.25
CA LYS A 74 -2.92 -8.54 -26.10
C LYS A 74 -4.38 -8.10 -26.11
N ARG A 75 -4.85 -7.52 -27.22
CA ARG A 75 -6.23 -6.99 -27.35
C ARG A 75 -7.29 -8.07 -27.19
N ASP A 76 -7.13 -9.18 -27.91
CA ASP A 76 -8.12 -10.28 -27.92
C ASP A 76 -8.16 -10.97 -26.55
N PHE A 77 -7.00 -11.17 -25.92
CA PHE A 77 -6.89 -11.73 -24.59
C PHE A 77 -7.62 -10.89 -23.54
N VAL A 78 -7.38 -9.57 -23.55
CA VAL A 78 -8.04 -8.64 -22.60
C VAL A 78 -9.55 -8.59 -22.86
N THR A 79 -9.98 -8.53 -24.12
CA THR A 79 -11.39 -8.58 -24.46
C THR A 79 -12.08 -9.84 -23.96
N ALA A 80 -11.46 -11.01 -24.16
CA ALA A 80 -11.98 -12.30 -23.67
C ALA A 80 -12.04 -12.34 -22.14
N LEU A 81 -11.01 -11.81 -21.46
CA LEU A 81 -10.95 -11.74 -20.01
C LEU A 81 -12.09 -10.90 -19.43
N VAL A 82 -12.26 -9.68 -19.93
CA VAL A 82 -13.29 -8.75 -19.46
C VAL A 82 -14.70 -9.25 -19.78
N LYS A 83 -14.89 -9.87 -20.95
CA LYS A 83 -16.18 -10.50 -21.33
C LYS A 83 -16.54 -11.64 -20.36
N ARG A 84 -15.56 -12.44 -19.97
CA ARG A 84 -15.76 -13.57 -19.05
C ARG A 84 -16.02 -13.12 -17.61
N PHE A 85 -15.37 -12.04 -17.18
CA PHE A 85 -15.47 -11.50 -15.82
C PHE A 85 -15.89 -10.03 -15.84
N PRO A 86 -17.18 -9.72 -16.00
CA PRO A 86 -17.66 -8.33 -16.14
C PRO A 86 -17.41 -7.46 -14.91
N ALA A 87 -17.13 -8.05 -13.75
CA ALA A 87 -16.75 -7.32 -12.53
C ALA A 87 -15.33 -6.72 -12.59
N ILE A 88 -14.51 -7.10 -13.59
CA ILE A 88 -13.20 -6.49 -13.81
C ILE A 88 -13.39 -5.05 -14.29
N LYS A 89 -13.02 -4.12 -13.44
CA LYS A 89 -13.10 -2.67 -13.71
C LYS A 89 -11.93 -2.18 -14.55
N THR A 90 -10.76 -2.80 -14.37
CA THR A 90 -9.55 -2.41 -15.08
C THR A 90 -8.56 -3.57 -15.21
N VAL A 91 -7.85 -3.58 -16.34
CA VAL A 91 -6.74 -4.51 -16.61
C VAL A 91 -5.51 -3.69 -16.93
N THR A 92 -4.41 -4.03 -16.28
CA THR A 92 -3.11 -3.41 -16.51
C THR A 92 -2.06 -4.46 -16.88
N PHE A 93 -0.98 -4.02 -17.49
CA PHE A 93 0.14 -4.85 -17.88
C PHE A 93 1.44 -4.25 -17.36
N SER A 94 2.25 -5.03 -16.67
CA SER A 94 3.55 -4.63 -16.17
C SER A 94 4.64 -5.56 -16.70
N VAL A 95 5.80 -5.01 -17.02
CA VAL A 95 6.96 -5.79 -17.45
C VAL A 95 7.93 -5.91 -16.29
N ASN A 96 8.19 -7.13 -15.87
CA ASN A 96 9.20 -7.43 -14.86
C ASN A 96 10.30 -8.32 -15.43
N ARG A 97 11.47 -7.74 -15.67
CA ARG A 97 12.67 -8.43 -16.15
C ARG A 97 13.59 -8.90 -15.03
N SER A 98 13.31 -8.45 -13.78
CA SER A 98 14.14 -8.84 -12.64
C SER A 98 14.00 -10.33 -12.35
N PRO A 99 15.08 -11.03 -11.99
CA PRO A 99 15.00 -12.37 -11.43
C PRO A 99 14.46 -12.37 -9.99
N ASP A 100 14.38 -11.21 -9.34
CA ASP A 100 13.96 -11.06 -7.96
C ASP A 100 12.46 -11.36 -7.78
N PHE A 101 12.08 -11.63 -6.52
CA PHE A 101 10.70 -11.91 -6.11
C PHE A 101 9.74 -10.71 -6.21
N LEU A 102 10.17 -9.57 -6.74
CA LEU A 102 9.30 -8.44 -7.03
C LEU A 102 8.25 -8.84 -8.06
N THR A 103 6.98 -8.70 -7.68
CA THR A 103 5.87 -9.12 -8.56
C THR A 103 5.70 -8.15 -9.73
N LEU A 104 5.85 -6.83 -9.49
CA LEU A 104 5.59 -5.78 -10.48
C LEU A 104 6.88 -5.12 -10.95
N GLY A 105 6.87 -4.64 -12.20
CA GLY A 105 7.88 -3.71 -12.70
C GLY A 105 7.55 -2.26 -12.32
N ASP A 106 8.41 -1.33 -12.75
CA ASP A 106 8.33 0.09 -12.39
C ASP A 106 7.07 0.78 -12.94
N HIS A 107 6.55 0.29 -14.05
CA HIS A 107 5.39 0.86 -14.73
C HIS A 107 4.35 -0.19 -15.08
N ALA A 108 3.09 0.23 -15.10
CA ALA A 108 1.98 -0.56 -15.59
C ALA A 108 1.23 0.19 -16.70
N GLU A 109 1.17 -0.42 -17.90
CA GLU A 109 0.36 0.03 -19.03
C GLU A 109 -1.10 -0.30 -18.75
N VAL A 110 -2.02 0.64 -18.98
CA VAL A 110 -3.46 0.39 -18.88
C VAL A 110 -3.94 -0.26 -20.17
N LEU A 111 -4.51 -1.47 -20.07
CA LEU A 111 -5.05 -2.21 -21.21
C LEU A 111 -6.57 -2.09 -21.32
N PHE A 112 -7.24 -1.89 -20.19
CA PHE A 112 -8.69 -1.71 -20.09
C PHE A 112 -9.03 -0.89 -18.84
N GLY A 113 -10.04 -0.03 -18.91
CA GLY A 113 -10.49 0.80 -17.80
C GLY A 113 -9.52 1.94 -17.49
N GLU A 114 -9.50 2.38 -16.22
CA GLU A 114 -8.77 3.59 -15.78
C GLU A 114 -7.40 3.29 -15.13
N GLY A 115 -7.00 2.03 -15.02
CA GLY A 115 -5.74 1.63 -14.38
C GLY A 115 -5.78 1.60 -12.84
N TYR A 116 -6.95 1.79 -12.25
CA TYR A 116 -7.17 1.72 -10.81
C TYR A 116 -8.60 1.28 -10.49
N ILE A 117 -8.82 0.92 -9.24
CA ILE A 117 -10.14 0.71 -8.64
C ILE A 117 -10.33 1.63 -7.45
N ILE A 118 -11.58 1.81 -7.04
CA ILE A 118 -11.92 2.51 -5.81
C ILE A 118 -12.40 1.47 -4.78
N ASP A 119 -11.94 1.60 -3.54
CA ASP A 119 -12.54 0.91 -2.42
C ASP A 119 -12.87 1.90 -1.29
N GLU A 120 -13.66 1.47 -0.33
CA GLU A 120 -14.06 2.28 0.81
C GLU A 120 -13.60 1.61 2.11
N ILE A 121 -12.97 2.38 3.00
CA ILE A 121 -12.59 1.96 4.35
C ILE A 121 -12.82 3.12 5.31
N CYS A 122 -13.41 2.86 6.48
CA CYS A 122 -13.77 3.89 7.45
C CYS A 122 -14.60 5.05 6.85
N ARG A 123 -15.50 4.77 5.92
CA ARG A 123 -16.32 5.76 5.18
C ARG A 123 -15.51 6.75 4.32
N LYS A 124 -14.28 6.42 3.99
CA LYS A 124 -13.42 7.19 3.07
C LYS A 124 -13.11 6.35 1.84
N LYS A 125 -13.09 6.99 0.68
CA LYS A 125 -12.81 6.36 -0.62
C LYS A 125 -11.32 6.40 -0.91
N PHE A 126 -10.79 5.29 -1.38
CA PHE A 126 -9.37 5.16 -1.72
C PHE A 126 -9.20 4.60 -3.12
N ARG A 127 -8.39 5.28 -3.89
CA ARG A 127 -7.88 4.80 -5.16
C ARG A 127 -6.79 3.76 -4.91
N ILE A 128 -6.91 2.62 -5.57
CA ILE A 128 -5.99 1.50 -5.47
C ILE A 128 -5.42 1.25 -6.86
N SER A 129 -4.17 1.61 -7.06
CA SER A 129 -3.42 1.34 -8.29
C SER A 129 -2.59 0.04 -8.18
N PRO A 130 -2.03 -0.50 -9.27
CA PRO A 130 -1.21 -1.71 -9.20
C PRO A 130 -0.04 -1.62 -8.21
N GLN A 131 0.67 -0.49 -8.19
CA GLN A 131 1.86 -0.27 -7.36
C GLN A 131 1.56 0.25 -5.95
N SER A 132 0.34 0.71 -5.65
CA SER A 132 0.02 1.21 -4.31
C SER A 132 -0.09 0.06 -3.31
N PHE A 133 0.43 0.28 -2.12
CA PHE A 133 0.16 -0.63 -1.01
C PHE A 133 -1.28 -0.43 -0.53
N TYR A 134 -2.00 -1.51 -0.38
CA TYR A 134 -3.33 -1.55 0.24
C TYR A 134 -3.46 -2.83 1.06
N GLN A 135 -4.00 -2.72 2.26
CA GLN A 135 -4.09 -3.86 3.18
C GLN A 135 -4.93 -5.00 2.59
N VAL A 136 -4.37 -6.20 2.61
CA VAL A 136 -5.02 -7.40 2.03
C VAL A 136 -6.28 -7.84 2.78
N ASN A 137 -6.44 -7.44 4.04
CA ASN A 137 -7.62 -7.69 4.85
C ASN A 137 -8.26 -6.36 5.29
N PRO A 138 -9.11 -5.74 4.46
CA PRO A 138 -9.71 -4.43 4.74
C PRO A 138 -10.54 -4.40 6.03
N VAL A 139 -11.19 -5.49 6.40
CA VAL A 139 -11.98 -5.57 7.64
C VAL A 139 -11.10 -5.42 8.89
N GLN A 140 -9.96 -6.10 8.91
CA GLN A 140 -9.03 -5.97 10.03
C GLN A 140 -8.27 -4.64 9.96
N ALA A 141 -7.98 -4.15 8.77
CA ALA A 141 -7.37 -2.83 8.58
C ALA A 141 -8.27 -1.71 9.12
N GLU A 142 -9.57 -1.77 8.87
CA GLU A 142 -10.53 -0.80 9.39
C GLU A 142 -10.55 -0.78 10.93
N LYS A 143 -10.55 -1.96 11.56
CA LYS A 143 -10.47 -2.07 13.02
C LYS A 143 -9.16 -1.50 13.55
N LEU A 144 -8.03 -1.83 12.90
CA LEU A 144 -6.71 -1.36 13.27
C LEU A 144 -6.60 0.16 13.18
N TYR A 145 -7.06 0.74 12.07
CA TYR A 145 -6.99 2.20 11.87
C TYR A 145 -7.89 2.93 12.86
N ASN A 146 -9.11 2.44 13.09
CA ASN A 146 -10.00 3.03 14.11
C ASN A 146 -9.38 2.93 15.51
N PHE A 147 -8.77 1.80 15.85
CA PHE A 147 -8.08 1.63 17.12
C PHE A 147 -6.89 2.61 17.27
N ALA A 148 -6.04 2.70 16.25
CA ALA A 148 -4.88 3.59 16.25
C ALA A 148 -5.28 5.08 16.38
N ILE A 149 -6.28 5.51 15.60
CA ILE A 149 -6.78 6.88 15.62
C ILE A 149 -7.45 7.21 16.98
N ASN A 150 -8.16 6.25 17.58
CA ASN A 150 -8.75 6.45 18.91
C ASN A 150 -7.69 6.49 20.00
N ALA A 151 -6.64 5.64 19.91
CA ALA A 151 -5.50 5.65 20.84
C ALA A 151 -4.72 6.98 20.79
N ALA A 152 -4.66 7.63 19.63
CA ALA A 152 -4.04 8.92 19.45
C ALA A 152 -4.80 10.08 20.13
N LYS A 153 -6.05 9.88 20.61
CA LYS A 153 -6.88 10.88 21.30
C LYS A 153 -6.89 12.25 20.61
N LEU A 154 -7.06 12.22 19.30
CA LEU A 154 -6.98 13.41 18.44
C LEU A 154 -8.07 14.43 18.73
N THR A 155 -7.72 15.72 18.68
CA THR A 155 -8.61 16.86 18.81
C THR A 155 -8.58 17.77 17.58
N LYS A 156 -9.57 18.64 17.43
CA LYS A 156 -9.66 19.60 16.32
C LYS A 156 -8.53 20.66 16.30
N ASN A 157 -7.76 20.75 17.35
CA ASN A 157 -6.63 21.68 17.45
C ASN A 157 -5.30 21.03 17.07
N ASP A 158 -5.26 19.69 16.96
CA ASP A 158 -4.03 18.94 16.77
C ASP A 158 -3.51 19.00 15.33
N THR A 159 -2.19 19.05 15.21
CA THR A 159 -1.47 18.74 13.98
C THR A 159 -0.93 17.31 14.05
N LEU A 160 -1.40 16.45 13.15
CA LEU A 160 -1.02 15.04 13.04
C LEU A 160 0.10 14.87 12.00
N LEU A 161 1.15 14.15 12.35
CA LEU A 161 2.06 13.54 11.39
C LEU A 161 1.63 12.09 11.13
N ASP A 162 1.32 11.76 9.87
CA ASP A 162 1.14 10.41 9.35
C ASP A 162 2.47 9.97 8.70
N ALA A 163 3.31 9.29 9.46
CA ALA A 163 4.62 8.85 8.99
C ALA A 163 4.54 7.48 8.34
N TYR A 164 5.26 7.31 7.21
CA TYR A 164 5.14 6.15 6.32
C TYR A 164 3.71 6.01 5.77
N SER A 165 3.16 7.13 5.30
CA SER A 165 1.72 7.29 5.07
C SER A 165 1.13 6.44 3.94
N GLY A 166 1.97 5.83 3.09
CA GLY A 166 1.49 5.08 1.94
C GLY A 166 0.56 5.90 1.06
N THR A 167 -0.62 5.39 0.79
CA THR A 167 -1.67 6.08 0.03
C THR A 167 -2.47 7.09 0.86
N GLY A 168 -1.96 7.47 2.04
CA GLY A 168 -2.55 8.45 2.93
C GLY A 168 -3.71 7.93 3.77
N THR A 169 -3.85 6.62 3.91
CA THR A 169 -5.05 6.01 4.48
C THR A 169 -5.32 6.49 5.90
N ILE A 170 -4.34 6.44 6.80
CA ILE A 170 -4.51 6.82 8.21
C ILE A 170 -4.79 8.31 8.33
N GLY A 171 -3.96 9.14 7.66
CA GLY A 171 -4.11 10.59 7.71
C GLY A 171 -5.45 11.08 7.16
N ILE A 172 -5.92 10.49 6.05
CA ILE A 172 -7.23 10.82 5.44
C ILE A 172 -8.38 10.44 6.37
N ILE A 173 -8.33 9.26 7.00
CA ILE A 173 -9.36 8.86 7.97
C ILE A 173 -9.34 9.78 9.19
N ALA A 174 -8.15 10.18 9.66
CA ALA A 174 -7.99 11.06 10.81
C ALA A 174 -8.31 12.53 10.53
N SER A 175 -8.34 12.96 9.25
CA SER A 175 -8.48 14.37 8.86
C SER A 175 -9.72 15.07 9.43
N ASP A 176 -10.81 14.32 9.63
CA ASP A 176 -12.04 14.87 10.23
C ASP A 176 -11.91 15.13 11.74
N ARG A 177 -10.81 14.72 12.39
CA ARG A 177 -10.62 14.83 13.84
C ARG A 177 -9.53 15.82 14.24
N VAL A 178 -8.78 16.37 13.28
CA VAL A 178 -7.61 17.21 13.53
C VAL A 178 -7.71 18.55 12.80
N LYS A 179 -6.87 19.51 13.21
CA LYS A 179 -6.66 20.79 12.52
C LYS A 179 -5.95 20.56 11.19
N ALA A 180 -4.88 19.75 11.21
CA ALA A 180 -4.09 19.48 10.01
C ALA A 180 -3.43 18.10 10.07
N VAL A 181 -3.27 17.49 8.89
CA VAL A 181 -2.49 16.28 8.66
C VAL A 181 -1.30 16.61 7.77
N GLN A 182 -0.14 16.12 8.15
CA GLN A 182 1.04 16.07 7.29
C GLN A 182 1.45 14.61 7.11
N GLY A 183 1.40 14.10 5.87
CA GLY A 183 1.85 12.77 5.52
C GLY A 183 3.23 12.81 4.87
N ILE A 184 4.06 11.81 5.19
CA ILE A 184 5.37 11.61 4.56
C ILE A 184 5.50 10.18 4.08
N GLU A 185 5.89 10.00 2.81
CA GLU A 185 6.01 8.71 2.15
C GLU A 185 7.15 8.74 1.12
N TYR A 186 7.94 7.69 1.07
CA TYR A 186 9.07 7.57 0.15
C TYR A 186 8.63 7.25 -1.28
N ASN A 187 7.60 6.41 -1.44
CA ASN A 187 7.11 5.97 -2.73
C ASN A 187 6.30 7.07 -3.44
N SER A 188 6.82 7.57 -4.55
CA SER A 188 6.17 8.63 -5.32
C SER A 188 4.79 8.25 -5.89
N ALA A 189 4.54 6.97 -6.20
CA ALA A 189 3.24 6.51 -6.68
C ALA A 189 2.20 6.54 -5.56
N ALA A 190 2.58 6.10 -4.36
CA ALA A 190 1.73 6.15 -3.19
C ALA A 190 1.37 7.60 -2.79
N VAL A 191 2.33 8.53 -2.85
CA VAL A 191 2.05 9.97 -2.61
C VAL A 191 1.07 10.53 -3.66
N ARG A 192 1.23 10.18 -4.93
CA ARG A 192 0.26 10.60 -5.96
C ARG A 192 -1.15 10.06 -5.66
N ASP A 193 -1.24 8.80 -5.26
CA ASP A 193 -2.53 8.20 -4.86
C ASP A 193 -3.08 8.89 -3.60
N ALA A 194 -2.26 9.24 -2.59
CA ALA A 194 -2.69 9.97 -1.40
C ALA A 194 -3.30 11.34 -1.75
N VAL A 195 -2.67 12.09 -2.66
CA VAL A 195 -3.20 13.39 -3.15
C VAL A 195 -4.54 13.20 -3.88
N GLN A 196 -4.67 12.16 -4.71
CA GLN A 196 -5.94 11.85 -5.37
C GLN A 196 -7.00 11.41 -4.35
N ASN A 197 -6.62 10.63 -3.35
CA ASN A 197 -7.50 10.20 -2.26
C ASN A 197 -8.03 11.38 -1.44
N CYS A 198 -7.21 12.40 -1.18
CA CYS A 198 -7.69 13.66 -0.61
C CYS A 198 -8.80 14.28 -1.44
N LYS A 199 -8.59 14.39 -2.75
CA LYS A 199 -9.57 14.97 -3.68
C LYS A 199 -10.87 14.16 -3.70
N LEU A 200 -10.77 12.83 -3.76
CA LEU A 200 -11.94 11.91 -3.74
C LEU A 200 -12.80 12.09 -2.48
N ASN A 201 -12.18 12.49 -1.38
CA ASN A 201 -12.86 12.68 -0.10
C ASN A 201 -13.19 14.15 0.21
N GLY A 202 -13.01 15.08 -0.74
CA GLY A 202 -13.26 16.50 -0.55
C GLY A 202 -12.30 17.19 0.42
N ILE A 203 -11.16 16.58 0.70
CA ILE A 203 -10.14 17.13 1.61
C ILE A 203 -9.22 18.04 0.80
N THR A 204 -9.42 19.36 0.93
CA THR A 204 -8.72 20.36 0.09
C THR A 204 -7.74 21.23 0.86
N ARG A 205 -7.81 21.30 2.19
CA ARG A 205 -7.07 22.31 2.98
C ARG A 205 -6.31 21.75 4.17
N ASN A 206 -6.81 20.70 4.81
CA ASN A 206 -6.29 20.25 6.10
C ASN A 206 -5.45 18.96 6.04
N ALA A 207 -5.12 18.45 4.85
CA ALA A 207 -4.19 17.35 4.69
C ALA A 207 -3.24 17.59 3.53
N ALA A 208 -1.96 17.34 3.76
CA ALA A 208 -0.90 17.44 2.75
C ALA A 208 0.01 16.20 2.84
N PHE A 209 0.28 15.58 1.70
CA PHE A 209 1.16 14.42 1.59
C PHE A 209 2.39 14.75 0.76
N ASN A 210 3.57 14.49 1.30
CA ASN A 210 4.85 14.84 0.71
C ASN A 210 5.66 13.59 0.42
N ARG A 211 6.42 13.63 -0.68
CA ARG A 211 7.41 12.59 -0.97
C ARG A 211 8.70 12.89 -0.22
N GLY A 212 9.26 11.89 0.45
CA GLY A 212 10.56 11.98 1.08
C GLY A 212 10.85 10.82 2.02
N ASP A 213 12.08 10.78 2.49
CA ASP A 213 12.46 9.92 3.61
C ASP A 213 11.89 10.49 4.91
N ALA A 214 11.25 9.62 5.72
CA ALA A 214 10.58 10.04 6.94
C ALA A 214 11.55 10.60 7.98
N GLY A 215 12.74 10.00 8.11
CA GLY A 215 13.77 10.44 9.06
C GLY A 215 14.36 11.80 8.67
N GLU A 216 14.67 11.99 7.39
CA GLU A 216 15.15 13.26 6.87
C GLU A 216 14.09 14.36 7.01
N TYR A 217 12.87 14.07 6.62
CA TYR A 217 11.74 15.00 6.74
C TYR A 217 11.56 15.46 8.19
N LEU A 218 11.50 14.53 9.14
CA LEU A 218 11.26 14.86 10.53
C LEU A 218 12.45 15.62 11.14
N ARG A 219 13.69 15.28 10.75
CA ARG A 219 14.89 16.02 11.15
C ARG A 219 14.85 17.49 10.69
N GLU A 220 14.46 17.74 9.43
CA GLU A 220 14.35 19.10 8.91
C GLU A 220 13.23 19.89 9.60
N ARG A 221 12.12 19.24 9.95
CA ARG A 221 11.05 19.85 10.74
C ARG A 221 11.51 20.21 12.16
N ALA A 222 12.26 19.31 12.80
CA ALA A 222 12.85 19.56 14.11
C ALA A 222 13.78 20.79 14.11
N LYS A 223 14.67 20.92 13.12
CA LYS A 223 15.54 22.08 12.96
C LYS A 223 14.77 23.41 12.81
N LYS A 224 13.60 23.36 12.18
CA LYS A 224 12.72 24.53 11.98
C LYS A 224 11.81 24.82 13.17
N GLY A 225 11.93 24.07 14.26
CA GLY A 225 11.08 24.21 15.43
C GLY A 225 9.60 23.84 15.20
N VAL A 226 9.32 23.07 14.15
CA VAL A 226 7.95 22.60 13.86
C VAL A 226 7.57 21.55 14.90
N ARG A 227 6.37 21.67 15.45
CA ARG A 227 5.79 20.72 16.39
C ARG A 227 4.64 19.94 15.76
N PHE A 228 4.50 18.70 16.19
CA PHE A 228 3.33 17.87 15.95
C PHE A 228 2.74 17.47 17.29
N ASP A 229 1.42 17.55 17.44
CA ASP A 229 0.74 17.16 18.68
C ASP A 229 0.62 15.64 18.78
N ALA A 230 0.44 14.99 17.63
CA ALA A 230 0.39 13.53 17.52
C ALA A 230 1.18 13.01 16.31
N VAL A 231 1.75 11.82 16.46
CA VAL A 231 2.39 11.07 15.37
C VAL A 231 1.78 9.68 15.33
N ILE A 232 1.27 9.29 14.16
CA ILE A 232 0.91 7.89 13.87
C ILE A 232 1.92 7.40 12.84
N MET A 233 2.51 6.23 13.07
CA MET A 233 3.53 5.65 12.21
C MET A 233 3.26 4.17 11.96
N ASP A 234 3.37 3.76 10.71
CA ASP A 234 3.20 2.38 10.24
C ASP A 234 4.38 2.00 9.32
N PRO A 235 5.59 1.85 9.87
CA PRO A 235 6.77 1.56 9.08
C PRO A 235 6.75 0.13 8.52
N ALA A 236 7.63 -0.13 7.54
CA ALA A 236 7.86 -1.46 7.00
C ALA A 236 8.33 -2.44 8.10
N ARG A 237 8.34 -3.75 7.78
CA ARG A 237 8.71 -4.84 8.70
C ARG A 237 10.09 -4.66 9.37
N ALA A 238 10.98 -3.90 8.77
CA ALA A 238 12.29 -3.55 9.33
C ALA A 238 12.22 -2.56 10.51
N GLY A 239 11.05 -1.97 10.76
CA GLY A 239 10.84 -0.93 11.76
C GLY A 239 11.20 0.46 11.25
N ALA A 240 11.17 1.44 12.14
CA ALA A 240 11.56 2.80 11.85
C ALA A 240 13.10 2.95 11.82
N ASP A 241 13.59 3.88 11.00
CA ASP A 241 15.01 4.17 10.96
C ASP A 241 15.46 4.97 12.20
N LYS A 242 16.77 4.86 12.54
CA LYS A 242 17.33 5.52 13.71
C LYS A 242 17.26 7.04 13.63
N GLN A 243 17.34 7.61 12.43
CA GLN A 243 17.28 9.05 12.24
C GLN A 243 15.88 9.58 12.54
N PHE A 244 14.84 8.87 12.10
CA PHE A 244 13.44 9.18 12.41
C PHE A 244 13.20 9.15 13.93
N LEU A 245 13.62 8.09 14.62
CA LEU A 245 13.44 7.95 16.07
C LEU A 245 14.17 9.04 16.86
N ARG A 246 15.39 9.42 16.44
CA ARG A 246 16.13 10.54 17.05
C ARG A 246 15.41 11.87 16.81
N ALA A 247 14.93 12.14 15.60
CA ALA A 247 14.20 13.36 15.30
C ALA A 247 12.87 13.42 16.08
N LEU A 248 12.20 12.28 16.25
CA LEU A 248 10.99 12.15 17.05
C LEU A 248 11.23 12.55 18.52
N SER A 249 12.37 12.14 19.10
CA SER A 249 12.75 12.51 20.46
C SER A 249 13.08 14.00 20.63
N VAL A 250 13.47 14.70 19.56
CA VAL A 250 13.69 16.15 19.55
C VAL A 250 12.36 16.90 19.45
N ILE A 251 11.47 16.49 18.55
CA ILE A 251 10.15 17.13 18.35
C ILE A 251 9.24 16.93 19.56
N ARG A 252 9.34 15.78 20.25
CA ARG A 252 8.57 15.44 21.45
C ARG A 252 7.07 15.68 21.27
N PRO A 253 6.40 14.95 20.32
CA PRO A 253 4.96 15.03 20.24
C PRO A 253 4.33 14.50 21.53
N GLU A 254 3.17 15.04 21.90
CA GLU A 254 2.46 14.60 23.09
C GLU A 254 2.02 13.14 23.01
N ARG A 255 1.74 12.66 21.79
CA ARG A 255 1.20 11.33 21.56
C ARG A 255 1.85 10.66 20.35
N ILE A 256 2.25 9.41 20.54
CA ILE A 256 2.82 8.58 19.48
C ILE A 256 2.02 7.28 19.44
N VAL A 257 1.54 6.92 18.26
CA VAL A 257 0.95 5.61 17.98
C VAL A 257 1.83 4.89 16.97
N TYR A 258 2.38 3.76 17.34
CA TYR A 258 3.23 2.93 16.51
C TYR A 258 2.48 1.64 16.12
N ILE A 259 2.17 1.49 14.85
CA ILE A 259 1.63 0.26 14.26
C ILE A 259 2.82 -0.58 13.78
N SER A 260 2.87 -1.86 14.13
CA SER A 260 3.96 -2.74 13.74
C SER A 260 3.48 -4.15 13.43
N CYS A 261 3.97 -4.71 12.34
CA CYS A 261 3.79 -6.12 11.99
C CYS A 261 4.91 -7.02 12.52
N ASN A 262 5.91 -6.45 13.23
CA ASN A 262 7.06 -7.20 13.75
C ASN A 262 7.38 -6.78 15.20
N PRO A 263 7.05 -7.61 16.20
CA PRO A 263 7.26 -7.28 17.61
C PRO A 263 8.72 -7.08 17.98
N VAL A 264 9.66 -7.74 17.30
CA VAL A 264 11.10 -7.61 17.57
C VAL A 264 11.61 -6.24 17.22
N THR A 265 11.26 -5.74 16.01
CA THR A 265 11.65 -4.39 15.59
C THR A 265 10.93 -3.32 16.40
N LEU A 266 9.66 -3.55 16.77
CA LEU A 266 8.93 -2.66 17.67
C LEU A 266 9.64 -2.51 19.02
N ALA A 267 10.02 -3.61 19.66
CA ALA A 267 10.74 -3.57 20.95
C ALA A 267 12.08 -2.81 20.84
N ARG A 268 12.83 -3.04 19.75
CA ARG A 268 14.06 -2.30 19.45
C ARG A 268 13.82 -0.80 19.37
N ASP A 269 12.80 -0.40 18.62
CA ASP A 269 12.50 1.00 18.33
C ASP A 269 11.95 1.72 19.56
N LEU A 270 11.08 1.07 20.33
CA LEU A 270 10.57 1.58 21.60
C LEU A 270 11.68 1.80 22.63
N ARG A 271 12.67 0.90 22.71
CA ARG A 271 13.84 1.13 23.56
C ARG A 271 14.54 2.44 23.25
N THR A 272 14.70 2.79 21.98
CA THR A 272 15.28 4.06 21.56
C THR A 272 14.41 5.25 21.98
N CYS A 273 13.10 5.18 21.79
CA CYS A 273 12.15 6.22 22.18
C CYS A 273 12.17 6.43 23.72
N LEU A 274 12.11 5.34 24.49
CA LEU A 274 12.07 5.41 25.97
C LEU A 274 13.34 5.96 26.58
N LEU A 275 14.52 5.64 26.02
CA LEU A 275 15.81 6.17 26.50
C LEU A 275 15.92 7.69 26.36
N TYR A 276 15.19 8.31 25.42
CA TYR A 276 15.23 9.73 25.18
C TYR A 276 14.03 10.50 25.76
N THR A 277 12.96 9.82 26.19
CA THR A 277 11.70 10.45 26.63
C THR A 277 11.38 10.22 28.11
N SER A 278 11.97 9.21 28.75
CA SER A 278 11.80 8.98 30.18
C SER A 278 12.95 9.62 30.95
N PRO A 279 12.66 10.44 31.99
CA PRO A 279 13.69 10.81 32.96
C PRO A 279 14.29 9.54 33.57
N SER A 280 15.61 9.50 33.69
CA SER A 280 16.29 8.41 34.35
C SER A 280 15.78 8.31 35.81
N PRO A 281 15.48 7.11 36.34
CA PRO A 281 15.12 6.98 37.74
C PRO A 281 16.28 7.31 38.69
N ARG A 282 17.41 7.80 38.19
CA ARG A 282 18.64 8.14 38.94
C ARG A 282 19.00 9.62 38.87
N ASP A 283 18.16 10.48 38.30
CA ASP A 283 18.37 11.94 38.31
C ASP A 283 17.49 12.59 39.37
#